data_9ac467f6d9577899522c36c5550fe1c5
#
_entry.id   9ac467f6d9577899522c36c5550fe1c5
#
_cell.length_a   1.000
_cell.length_b   1.000
_cell.length_c   1.000
_cell.angle_alpha   90.00
_cell.angle_beta   90.00
_cell.angle_gamma   90.00
#
_symmetry.space_group_name_H-M   'P 1'
#
loop_
_entity.id
_entity.type
_entity.pdbx_description
1 polymer ?
#
loop_
_entity_poly.entity_id
_entity_poly.type
_entity_poly.pdbx_seq_one_letter_code
_entity_poly.pdbx_strand_id
1 'polypeptide(L)'
;VPSLRANGYEAIGIDPQAPAGAHYQRAEFESASLPEQLEAVVASTSLHHVADPAHVIDRITTTLTRGGRLVVVEWAWEKFDEETADWCFTRLGLDDEAGWLHHRRDEWQASGLQWPNYLRDWAERERLHRGDELVRLLDERLQREFLGDGPYFFPDLADTTAGDEQAAIDAGAIKATRIDWAGSRR
;
A
#
# COMPACT_ATOMS: atom_id res chain seq x y z
N VAL A 1 -4.61 -12.72 -6.61
CA VAL A 1 -4.74 -14.19 -6.46
C VAL A 1 -4.71 -14.87 -7.83
N PRO A 2 -5.52 -14.49 -8.85
CA PRO A 2 -5.54 -15.25 -10.11
C PRO A 2 -4.18 -15.39 -10.79
N SER A 3 -3.40 -14.32 -10.88
CA SER A 3 -2.05 -14.35 -11.51
C SER A 3 -1.08 -15.29 -10.80
N LEU A 4 -1.10 -15.33 -9.45
CA LEU A 4 -0.26 -16.24 -8.68
C LEU A 4 -0.67 -17.70 -8.97
N ARG A 5 -1.96 -17.99 -8.95
CA ARG A 5 -2.46 -19.34 -9.24
C ARG A 5 -2.19 -19.79 -10.68
N ALA A 6 -2.31 -18.88 -11.66
CA ALA A 6 -1.94 -19.16 -13.05
C ALA A 6 -0.46 -19.50 -13.22
N ASN A 7 0.40 -19.06 -12.30
CA ASN A 7 1.82 -19.37 -12.24
C ASN A 7 2.13 -20.57 -11.30
N GLY A 8 1.12 -21.35 -10.88
CA GLY A 8 1.30 -22.60 -10.14
C GLY A 8 1.39 -22.46 -8.61
N TYR A 9 1.18 -21.28 -8.05
CA TYR A 9 1.17 -21.08 -6.61
C TYR A 9 -0.20 -21.42 -6.01
N GLU A 10 -0.22 -22.11 -4.87
CA GLU A 10 -1.41 -22.23 -4.05
C GLU A 10 -1.63 -20.95 -3.26
N ALA A 11 -2.40 -20.01 -3.81
CA ALA A 11 -2.61 -18.71 -3.23
C ALA A 11 -4.08 -18.51 -2.79
N ILE A 12 -4.26 -17.90 -1.63
CA ILE A 12 -5.54 -17.36 -1.14
C ILE A 12 -5.43 -15.83 -0.96
N GLY A 13 -6.54 -15.13 -1.11
CA GLY A 13 -6.65 -13.71 -0.81
C GLY A 13 -7.48 -13.50 0.44
N ILE A 14 -7.04 -12.58 1.28
CA ILE A 14 -7.75 -12.17 2.49
C ILE A 14 -7.92 -10.65 2.42
N ASP A 15 -9.16 -10.19 2.45
CA ASP A 15 -9.50 -8.77 2.37
C ASP A 15 -10.95 -8.57 2.83
N PRO A 16 -11.29 -7.50 3.59
CA PRO A 16 -12.68 -7.22 3.99
C PRO A 16 -13.66 -7.08 2.83
N GLN A 17 -13.16 -6.70 1.65
CA GLN A 17 -13.93 -6.54 0.43
C GLN A 17 -13.66 -7.63 -0.60
N ALA A 18 -13.00 -8.73 -0.22
CA ALA A 18 -12.68 -9.82 -1.13
C ALA A 18 -13.91 -10.31 -1.91
N PRO A 19 -13.75 -10.65 -3.20
CA PRO A 19 -14.84 -11.23 -3.98
C PRO A 19 -15.25 -12.60 -3.42
N ALA A 20 -16.46 -13.04 -3.74
CA ALA A 20 -16.88 -14.40 -3.42
C ALA A 20 -16.06 -15.42 -4.23
N GLY A 21 -15.59 -16.49 -3.60
CA GLY A 21 -14.85 -17.57 -4.28
C GLY A 21 -14.05 -18.44 -3.34
N ALA A 22 -13.74 -19.66 -3.76
CA ALA A 22 -13.05 -20.67 -2.94
C ALA A 22 -11.63 -20.27 -2.51
N HIS A 23 -11.04 -19.26 -3.17
CA HIS A 23 -9.67 -18.80 -2.92
C HIS A 23 -9.63 -17.44 -2.24
N TYR A 24 -10.74 -17.00 -1.65
CA TYR A 24 -10.85 -15.73 -0.97
C TYR A 24 -11.52 -15.88 0.39
N GLN A 25 -11.03 -15.14 1.36
CA GLN A 25 -11.67 -14.94 2.66
C GLN A 25 -12.04 -13.48 2.78
N ARG A 26 -13.33 -13.20 2.94
CA ARG A 26 -13.81 -11.85 3.24
C ARG A 26 -13.74 -11.64 4.75
N ALA A 27 -12.61 -11.12 5.22
CA ALA A 27 -12.33 -10.90 6.63
C ALA A 27 -11.22 -9.86 6.80
N GLU A 28 -11.21 -9.19 7.95
CA GLU A 28 -10.04 -8.49 8.44
C GLU A 28 -8.90 -9.50 8.67
N PHE A 29 -7.67 -9.13 8.30
CA PHE A 29 -6.53 -10.03 8.40
C PHE A 29 -6.28 -10.47 9.85
N GLU A 30 -6.53 -9.58 10.82
CA GLU A 30 -6.38 -9.81 12.26
C GLU A 30 -7.22 -10.99 12.77
N SER A 31 -8.38 -11.22 12.16
CA SER A 31 -9.33 -12.28 12.55
C SER A 31 -9.39 -13.45 11.58
N ALA A 32 -8.74 -13.35 10.41
CA ALA A 32 -8.78 -14.39 9.39
C ALA A 32 -8.13 -15.70 9.85
N SER A 33 -8.65 -16.83 9.36
CA SER A 33 -7.99 -18.12 9.51
C SER A 33 -6.82 -18.22 8.53
N LEU A 34 -5.61 -18.33 9.03
CA LEU A 34 -4.42 -18.47 8.20
C LEU A 34 -4.01 -19.94 8.08
N PRO A 35 -3.60 -20.39 6.89
CA PRO A 35 -2.91 -21.68 6.77
C PRO A 35 -1.65 -21.71 7.61
N GLU A 36 -1.30 -22.86 8.14
CA GLU A 36 -0.01 -23.07 8.80
C GLU A 36 1.11 -23.19 7.76
N GLN A 37 2.31 -22.74 8.13
CA GLN A 37 3.54 -22.92 7.33
C GLN A 37 3.47 -22.32 5.92
N LEU A 38 3.15 -21.04 5.82
CA LEU A 38 3.19 -20.33 4.55
C LEU A 38 4.64 -20.12 4.06
N GLU A 39 4.90 -20.39 2.78
CA GLU A 39 6.19 -20.09 2.15
C GLU A 39 6.33 -18.61 1.83
N ALA A 40 5.21 -17.93 1.54
CA ALA A 40 5.21 -16.49 1.28
C ALA A 40 3.88 -15.82 1.67
N VAL A 41 3.98 -14.55 2.03
CA VAL A 41 2.87 -13.62 2.18
C VAL A 41 3.15 -12.39 1.32
N VAL A 42 2.13 -11.88 0.65
CA VAL A 42 2.17 -10.60 -0.07
C VAL A 42 1.13 -9.67 0.55
N ALA A 43 1.57 -8.55 1.11
CA ALA A 43 0.73 -7.47 1.58
C ALA A 43 0.82 -6.31 0.58
N SER A 44 -0.32 -5.91 0.02
CA SER A 44 -0.36 -4.84 -0.97
C SER A 44 -1.39 -3.79 -0.56
N THR A 45 -0.92 -2.59 -0.31
CA THR A 45 -1.74 -1.41 0.08
C THR A 45 -2.75 -1.72 1.17
N SER A 46 -2.30 -2.39 2.22
CA SER A 46 -3.17 -2.90 3.29
C SER A 46 -2.68 -2.59 4.70
N LEU A 47 -1.35 -2.62 4.94
CA LEU A 47 -0.80 -2.46 6.29
C LEU A 47 -0.99 -1.04 6.85
N HIS A 48 -1.09 -0.05 5.99
CA HIS A 48 -1.34 1.33 6.45
C HIS A 48 -2.78 1.56 6.97
N HIS A 49 -3.71 0.61 6.75
CA HIS A 49 -5.08 0.66 7.22
C HIS A 49 -5.39 -0.24 8.43
N VAL A 50 -4.52 -1.18 8.78
CA VAL A 50 -4.79 -2.13 9.87
C VAL A 50 -4.82 -1.42 11.22
N ALA A 51 -5.57 -1.95 12.18
CA ALA A 51 -5.69 -1.33 13.49
C ALA A 51 -4.37 -1.40 14.30
N ASP A 52 -3.64 -2.51 14.19
CA ASP A 52 -2.34 -2.74 14.86
C ASP A 52 -1.37 -3.43 13.89
N PRO A 53 -0.51 -2.66 13.20
CA PRO A 53 0.44 -3.22 12.24
C PRO A 53 1.50 -4.11 12.92
N ALA A 54 1.88 -3.84 14.17
CA ALA A 54 2.83 -4.69 14.88
C ALA A 54 2.23 -6.09 15.09
N HIS A 55 0.98 -6.18 15.55
CA HIS A 55 0.26 -7.43 15.71
C HIS A 55 0.11 -8.19 14.37
N VAL A 56 -0.27 -7.48 13.30
CA VAL A 56 -0.41 -8.10 11.96
C VAL A 56 0.91 -8.67 11.47
N ILE A 57 2.02 -7.93 11.59
CA ILE A 57 3.35 -8.39 11.18
C ILE A 57 3.81 -9.56 12.05
N ASP A 58 3.55 -9.55 13.37
CA ASP A 58 3.85 -10.68 14.26
C ASP A 58 3.06 -11.93 13.84
N ARG A 59 1.80 -11.77 13.49
CA ARG A 59 0.94 -12.83 12.98
C ARG A 59 1.47 -13.42 11.66
N ILE A 60 1.86 -12.58 10.70
CA ILE A 60 2.50 -13.00 9.47
C ILE A 60 3.79 -13.78 9.77
N THR A 61 4.65 -13.22 10.61
CA THR A 61 5.95 -13.82 10.95
C THR A 61 5.80 -15.21 11.56
N THR A 62 4.82 -15.41 12.46
CA THR A 62 4.58 -16.71 13.08
C THR A 62 4.05 -17.76 12.11
N THR A 63 3.29 -17.34 11.10
CA THR A 63 2.69 -18.22 10.10
C THR A 63 3.68 -18.62 8.98
N LEU A 64 4.66 -17.76 8.68
CA LEU A 64 5.70 -18.07 7.70
C LEU A 64 6.57 -19.25 8.16
N THR A 65 6.95 -20.11 7.23
CA THR A 65 8.00 -21.11 7.45
C THR A 65 9.34 -20.44 7.74
N ARG A 66 10.31 -21.16 8.28
CA ARG A 66 11.68 -20.65 8.41
C ARG A 66 12.24 -20.35 7.00
N GLY A 67 12.72 -19.15 6.77
CA GLY A 67 13.13 -18.65 5.45
C GLY A 67 11.97 -18.30 4.53
N GLY A 68 10.72 -18.43 5.00
CA GLY A 68 9.53 -17.93 4.28
C GLY A 68 9.57 -16.43 4.14
N ARG A 69 8.99 -15.90 3.07
CA ARG A 69 9.14 -14.52 2.64
C ARG A 69 7.88 -13.68 2.82
N LEU A 70 8.07 -12.44 3.24
CA LEU A 70 7.07 -11.38 3.17
C LEU A 70 7.48 -10.38 2.09
N VAL A 71 6.55 -10.07 1.21
CA VAL A 71 6.67 -9.00 0.22
C VAL A 71 5.60 -7.96 0.52
N VAL A 72 6.00 -6.71 0.62
CA VAL A 72 5.12 -5.59 0.95
C VAL A 72 5.22 -4.54 -0.14
N VAL A 73 4.05 -4.13 -0.65
CA VAL A 73 3.89 -2.97 -1.51
C VAL A 73 2.95 -2.01 -0.78
N GLU A 74 3.46 -0.86 -0.36
CA GLU A 74 2.72 0.06 0.49
C GLU A 74 2.81 1.51 0.05
N TRP A 75 1.90 2.31 0.55
CA TRP A 75 1.88 3.74 0.34
C TRP A 75 2.46 4.48 1.55
N ALA A 76 3.48 5.29 1.28
CA ALA A 76 4.04 6.24 2.23
C ALA A 76 3.32 7.59 2.10
N TRP A 77 2.12 7.69 2.65
CA TRP A 77 1.29 8.88 2.53
C TRP A 77 1.99 10.17 3.00
N GLU A 78 2.90 10.06 3.96
CA GLU A 78 3.68 11.19 4.48
C GLU A 78 4.65 11.79 3.47
N LYS A 79 4.92 11.08 2.36
CA LYS A 79 5.72 11.58 1.24
C LYS A 79 4.88 12.27 0.17
N PHE A 80 3.55 12.24 0.27
CA PHE A 80 2.63 12.84 -0.69
C PHE A 80 2.57 14.36 -0.45
N ASP A 81 3.64 15.06 -0.85
CA ASP A 81 3.77 16.50 -0.70
C ASP A 81 2.91 17.29 -1.69
N GLU A 82 2.94 18.62 -1.59
CA GLU A 82 2.10 19.53 -2.38
C GLU A 82 2.44 19.44 -3.87
N GLU A 83 3.72 19.35 -4.22
CA GLU A 83 4.19 19.22 -5.60
C GLU A 83 3.70 17.91 -6.23
N THR A 84 3.76 16.81 -5.47
CA THR A 84 3.26 15.52 -5.91
C THR A 84 1.73 15.53 -6.04
N ALA A 85 1.02 16.19 -5.12
CA ALA A 85 -0.42 16.33 -5.18
C ALA A 85 -0.87 17.14 -6.41
N ASP A 86 -0.25 18.26 -6.67
CA ASP A 86 -0.52 19.09 -7.85
C ASP A 86 -0.26 18.33 -9.14
N TRP A 87 0.83 17.58 -9.20
CA TRP A 87 1.15 16.73 -10.34
C TRP A 87 0.07 15.67 -10.60
N CYS A 88 -0.41 15.02 -9.55
CA CYS A 88 -1.51 14.06 -9.64
C CYS A 88 -2.81 14.72 -10.07
N PHE A 89 -3.21 15.81 -9.39
CA PHE A 89 -4.50 16.46 -9.60
C PHE A 89 -4.65 17.08 -11.00
N THR A 90 -3.54 17.51 -11.61
CA THR A 90 -3.55 17.98 -13.00
C THR A 90 -3.70 16.85 -14.04
N ARG A 91 -3.59 15.59 -13.62
CA ARG A 91 -3.68 14.39 -14.46
C ARG A 91 -4.90 13.53 -14.17
N LEU A 92 -5.81 14.01 -13.32
CA LEU A 92 -7.08 13.32 -13.10
C LEU A 92 -7.94 13.36 -14.36
N GLY A 93 -8.57 12.24 -14.71
CA GLY A 93 -9.51 12.16 -15.81
C GLY A 93 -10.77 12.99 -15.59
N LEU A 94 -11.56 13.14 -16.64
CA LEU A 94 -12.87 13.78 -16.58
C LEU A 94 -13.85 12.85 -15.82
N ASP A 95 -14.67 13.43 -15.00
CA ASP A 95 -15.39 12.95 -13.81
C ASP A 95 -16.48 11.87 -13.99
N ASP A 96 -16.45 10.99 -14.95
CA ASP A 96 -17.48 9.94 -15.06
C ASP A 96 -17.38 8.84 -13.98
N GLU A 97 -16.21 8.69 -13.32
CA GLU A 97 -15.99 7.85 -12.15
C GLU A 97 -14.99 8.53 -11.20
N ALA A 98 -15.47 9.38 -10.31
CA ALA A 98 -14.63 10.07 -9.33
C ALA A 98 -13.92 9.06 -8.41
N GLY A 99 -12.64 8.81 -8.64
CA GLY A 99 -11.78 7.99 -7.79
C GLY A 99 -11.41 8.69 -6.49
N TRP A 100 -10.65 8.01 -5.63
CA TRP A 100 -10.26 8.52 -4.33
C TRP A 100 -9.42 9.82 -4.41
N LEU A 101 -8.58 9.99 -5.45
CA LEU A 101 -7.82 11.22 -5.66
C LEU A 101 -8.71 12.42 -6.00
N HIS A 102 -9.80 12.22 -6.74
CA HIS A 102 -10.80 13.27 -6.96
C HIS A 102 -11.41 13.74 -5.65
N HIS A 103 -11.83 12.79 -4.80
CA HIS A 103 -12.37 13.11 -3.48
C HIS A 103 -11.34 13.84 -2.60
N ARG A 104 -10.06 13.44 -2.65
CA ARG A 104 -9.00 14.13 -1.87
C ARG A 104 -8.79 15.55 -2.35
N ARG A 105 -8.73 15.78 -3.66
CA ARG A 105 -8.63 17.12 -4.25
C ARG A 105 -9.80 17.99 -3.81
N ASP A 106 -11.02 17.50 -3.97
CA ASP A 106 -12.23 18.29 -3.73
C ASP A 106 -12.41 18.62 -2.25
N GLU A 107 -12.16 17.68 -1.34
CA GLU A 107 -12.17 17.93 0.10
C GLU A 107 -11.06 18.88 0.53
N TRP A 108 -9.85 18.74 -0.02
CA TRP A 108 -8.77 19.69 0.24
C TRP A 108 -9.14 21.09 -0.17
N GLN A 109 -9.62 21.28 -1.40
CA GLN A 109 -10.05 22.60 -1.90
C GLN A 109 -11.17 23.19 -1.04
N ALA A 110 -12.13 22.38 -0.62
CA ALA A 110 -13.23 22.83 0.24
C ALA A 110 -12.76 23.19 1.66
N SER A 111 -11.67 22.58 2.15
CA SER A 111 -11.16 22.80 3.50
C SER A 111 -10.49 24.16 3.69
N GLY A 112 -9.95 24.76 2.62
CA GLY A 112 -9.15 25.98 2.67
C GLY A 112 -7.80 25.82 3.38
N LEU A 113 -7.39 24.59 3.72
CA LEU A 113 -6.11 24.32 4.38
C LEU A 113 -4.96 24.23 3.35
N GLN A 114 -3.74 24.46 3.81
CA GLN A 114 -2.53 24.08 3.07
C GLN A 114 -2.49 22.54 2.96
N TRP A 115 -2.01 22.00 1.82
CA TRP A 115 -1.98 20.57 1.56
C TRP A 115 -1.37 19.72 2.69
N PRO A 116 -0.20 20.05 3.25
CA PRO A 116 0.40 19.23 4.31
C PRO A 116 -0.46 19.14 5.58
N ASN A 117 -1.20 20.20 5.91
CA ASN A 117 -2.09 20.21 7.05
C ASN A 117 -3.35 19.38 6.78
N TYR A 118 -3.96 19.55 5.60
CA TYR A 118 -5.10 18.76 5.18
C TYR A 118 -4.77 17.25 5.16
N LEU A 119 -3.65 16.88 4.52
CA LEU A 119 -3.24 15.49 4.39
C LEU A 119 -3.00 14.82 5.75
N ARG A 120 -2.30 15.53 6.66
CA ARG A 120 -2.08 15.03 8.02
C ARG A 120 -3.40 14.82 8.77
N ASP A 121 -4.28 15.83 8.78
CA ASP A 121 -5.56 15.77 9.49
C ASP A 121 -6.47 14.66 8.91
N TRP A 122 -6.41 14.45 7.59
CA TRP A 122 -7.09 13.35 6.95
C TRP A 122 -6.48 11.99 7.36
N ALA A 123 -5.17 11.83 7.30
CA ALA A 123 -4.50 10.59 7.66
C ALA A 123 -4.73 10.20 9.13
N GLU A 124 -4.74 11.19 10.05
CA GLU A 124 -5.07 10.99 11.46
C GLU A 124 -6.53 10.53 11.64
N ARG A 125 -7.47 11.13 10.92
CA ARG A 125 -8.89 10.76 10.94
C ARG A 125 -9.11 9.34 10.43
N GLU A 126 -8.43 8.96 9.36
CA GLU A 126 -8.47 7.61 8.78
C GLU A 126 -7.56 6.61 9.54
N ARG A 127 -6.78 7.09 10.53
CA ARG A 127 -5.83 6.30 11.32
C ARG A 127 -4.79 5.59 10.48
N LEU A 128 -4.28 6.27 9.45
CA LEU A 128 -3.28 5.68 8.56
C LEU A 128 -1.91 5.60 9.24
N HIS A 129 -1.28 4.45 9.15
CA HIS A 129 0.10 4.28 9.58
C HIS A 129 1.06 4.85 8.53
N ARG A 130 2.15 5.44 9.02
CA ARG A 130 3.20 6.01 8.17
C ARG A 130 4.06 4.91 7.55
N GLY A 131 4.52 5.14 6.32
CA GLY A 131 5.39 4.19 5.63
C GLY A 131 6.72 3.95 6.35
N ASP A 132 7.34 5.00 6.93
CA ASP A 132 8.57 4.87 7.69
C ASP A 132 8.39 4.03 8.98
N GLU A 133 7.25 4.14 9.64
CA GLU A 133 6.90 3.31 10.79
C GLU A 133 6.72 1.83 10.38
N LEU A 134 6.00 1.58 9.28
CA LEU A 134 5.81 0.22 8.77
C LEU A 134 7.15 -0.45 8.43
N VAL A 135 8.05 0.27 7.75
CA VAL A 135 9.39 -0.25 7.44
C VAL A 135 10.16 -0.60 8.71
N ARG A 136 10.12 0.26 9.73
CA ARG A 136 10.77 -0.01 11.02
C ARG A 136 10.20 -1.27 11.68
N LEU A 137 8.88 -1.42 11.72
CA LEU A 137 8.22 -2.60 12.30
C LEU A 137 8.57 -3.90 11.58
N LEU A 138 8.69 -3.85 10.25
CA LEU A 138 9.12 -4.97 9.42
C LEU A 138 10.57 -5.36 9.71
N ASP A 139 11.50 -4.38 9.75
CA ASP A 139 12.93 -4.58 10.00
C ASP A 139 13.23 -5.14 11.40
N GLU A 140 12.41 -4.80 12.40
CA GLU A 140 12.50 -5.33 13.75
C GLU A 140 12.21 -6.85 13.82
N ARG A 141 11.33 -7.35 12.94
CA ARG A 141 10.77 -8.71 13.00
C ARG A 141 11.32 -9.69 11.98
N LEU A 142 11.75 -9.18 10.85
CA LEU A 142 12.19 -9.96 9.69
C LEU A 142 13.59 -9.53 9.24
N GLN A 143 14.24 -10.36 8.47
CA GLN A 143 15.49 -10.00 7.82
C GLN A 143 15.19 -9.34 6.48
N ARG A 144 15.38 -8.03 6.38
CA ARG A 144 15.19 -7.30 5.12
C ARG A 144 16.18 -7.76 4.06
N GLU A 145 15.68 -8.08 2.88
CA GLU A 145 16.43 -8.44 1.68
C GLU A 145 16.37 -7.32 0.63
N PHE A 146 15.28 -6.55 0.62
CA PHE A 146 15.06 -5.47 -0.33
C PHE A 146 14.27 -4.31 0.30
N LEU A 147 14.63 -3.09 -0.07
CA LEU A 147 13.85 -1.88 0.16
C LEU A 147 14.03 -0.97 -1.05
N GLY A 148 12.93 -0.57 -1.64
CA GLY A 148 12.88 0.37 -2.76
C GLY A 148 11.68 1.28 -2.65
N ASP A 149 11.62 2.26 -3.53
CA ASP A 149 10.47 3.14 -3.70
C ASP A 149 10.17 3.33 -5.20
N GLY A 150 9.03 3.94 -5.52
CA GLY A 150 8.65 4.09 -6.91
C GLY A 150 7.28 4.74 -7.11
N PRO A 151 6.76 4.64 -8.34
CA PRO A 151 5.48 5.21 -8.74
C PRO A 151 4.31 4.49 -8.06
N TYR A 152 3.31 5.25 -7.63
CA TYR A 152 2.14 4.74 -6.93
C TYR A 152 0.83 5.15 -7.60
N PHE A 153 0.75 6.39 -8.11
CA PHE A 153 -0.52 7.01 -8.49
C PHE A 153 -0.95 6.73 -9.93
N PHE A 154 -0.06 6.28 -10.80
CA PHE A 154 -0.34 6.10 -12.24
C PHE A 154 -1.62 5.30 -12.56
N PRO A 155 -2.08 4.31 -11.76
CA PRO A 155 -3.31 3.59 -12.08
C PRO A 155 -4.59 4.43 -11.94
N ASP A 156 -4.51 5.52 -11.16
CA ASP A 156 -5.62 6.43 -10.86
C ASP A 156 -5.59 7.71 -11.73
N LEU A 157 -4.60 7.83 -12.62
CA LEU A 157 -4.36 9.01 -13.44
C LEU A 157 -4.70 8.74 -14.90
N ALA A 158 -5.28 9.74 -15.58
CA ALA A 158 -5.55 9.66 -17.01
C ALA A 158 -4.25 9.71 -17.83
N ASP A 159 -4.19 8.91 -18.90
CA ASP A 159 -3.10 8.91 -19.88
C ASP A 159 -1.69 8.92 -19.25
N THR A 160 -1.55 8.33 -18.06
CA THR A 160 -0.30 8.31 -17.30
C THR A 160 0.12 6.87 -17.03
N THR A 161 1.34 6.54 -17.40
CA THR A 161 1.93 5.22 -17.15
C THR A 161 2.86 5.24 -15.94
N ALA A 162 3.20 4.04 -15.42
CA ALA A 162 4.25 3.92 -14.39
C ALA A 162 5.59 4.54 -14.83
N GLY A 163 5.89 4.49 -16.12
CA GLY A 163 7.09 5.12 -16.68
C GLY A 163 7.05 6.65 -16.64
N ASP A 164 5.89 7.25 -16.87
CA ASP A 164 5.72 8.71 -16.80
C ASP A 164 5.87 9.22 -15.36
N GLU A 165 5.26 8.51 -14.40
CA GLU A 165 5.41 8.84 -12.98
C GLU A 165 6.86 8.64 -12.52
N GLN A 166 7.52 7.54 -12.91
CA GLN A 166 8.93 7.30 -12.60
C GLN A 166 9.83 8.39 -13.18
N ALA A 167 9.59 8.83 -14.41
CA ALA A 167 10.36 9.91 -15.03
C ALA A 167 10.20 11.24 -14.26
N ALA A 168 9.02 11.53 -13.73
CA ALA A 168 8.80 12.70 -12.88
C ALA A 168 9.52 12.58 -11.52
N ILE A 169 9.57 11.38 -10.94
CA ILE A 169 10.34 11.07 -9.72
C ILE A 169 11.84 11.27 -9.99
N ASP A 170 12.37 10.68 -11.05
CA ASP A 170 13.79 10.75 -11.42
C ASP A 170 14.25 12.20 -11.71
N ALA A 171 13.34 13.01 -12.24
CA ALA A 171 13.55 14.44 -12.43
C ALA A 171 13.47 15.27 -11.14
N GLY A 172 13.06 14.68 -10.02
CA GLY A 172 12.86 15.37 -8.75
C GLY A 172 11.65 16.31 -8.74
N ALA A 173 10.74 16.15 -9.70
CA ALA A 173 9.51 16.95 -9.79
C ALA A 173 8.45 16.50 -8.78
N ILE A 174 8.47 15.23 -8.39
CA ILE A 174 7.55 14.63 -7.41
C ILE A 174 8.30 13.64 -6.53
N LYS A 175 7.68 13.23 -5.42
CA LYS A 175 8.21 12.21 -4.52
C LYS A 175 7.77 10.80 -4.92
N ALA A 176 8.69 9.83 -4.76
CA ALA A 176 8.32 8.43 -4.78
C ALA A 176 7.56 8.10 -3.49
N THR A 177 6.29 7.73 -3.61
CA THR A 177 5.40 7.46 -2.46
C THR A 177 5.12 5.99 -2.25
N ARG A 178 5.44 5.10 -3.23
CA ARG A 178 5.36 3.66 -3.04
C ARG A 178 6.57 3.16 -2.26
N ILE A 179 6.33 2.21 -1.39
CA ILE A 179 7.36 1.41 -0.71
C ILE A 179 7.25 -0.01 -1.24
N ASP A 180 8.37 -0.54 -1.72
CA ASP A 180 8.57 -1.95 -2.02
C ASP A 180 9.54 -2.53 -0.98
N TRP A 181 9.05 -3.41 -0.12
CA TRP A 181 9.85 -4.06 0.91
C TRP A 181 9.77 -5.58 0.74
N ALA A 182 10.88 -6.28 0.86
CA ALA A 182 10.89 -7.74 0.92
C ALA A 182 11.88 -8.21 1.98
N GLY A 183 11.52 -9.28 2.67
CA GLY A 183 12.38 -9.91 3.66
C GLY A 183 11.91 -11.30 4.03
N SER A 184 12.72 -12.00 4.84
CA SER A 184 12.48 -13.38 5.23
C SER A 184 12.40 -13.56 6.74
N ARG A 185 11.67 -14.62 7.16
CA ARG A 185 11.66 -15.06 8.55
C ARG A 185 13.02 -15.67 8.90
N ARG A 186 13.62 -15.17 9.98
CA ARG A 186 14.88 -15.68 10.55
C ARG A 186 14.76 -17.12 11.04
#